data_4dd559e3767a79d1e4d6460c67a335f4
#
_entry.id   4dd559e3767a79d1e4d6460c67a335f4
#
_cell.length_a   1.000
_cell.length_b   1.000
_cell.length_c   1.000
_cell.angle_alpha   90.00
_cell.angle_beta   90.00
_cell.angle_gamma   90.00
#
_symmetry.space_group_name_H-M   'P 1'
#
loop_
_entity.id
_entity.type
_entity.pdbx_description
1 polymer ?
#
loop_
_entity_poly.entity_id
_entity_poly.type
_entity_poly.pdbx_seq_one_letter_code
_entity_poly.pdbx_strand_id
1 'polypeptide(L)'
;MPRPIEEFKRTVQSVAAIANATLTGDSTTVITGLTLSSNNVQDGDLFIALPGEKVHGANFVHDAISRGAVAVLTDAEGASKVTGVPVIISENPRRAAGVISAWFYSEPMRDLYSV
;
A
#
# COMPACT_ATOMS: atom_id res chain seq x y z
N MET A 1 4.53 -29.40 4.60
CA MET A 1 3.37 -28.58 4.80
C MET A 1 3.69 -27.13 4.60
N PRO A 2 3.08 -26.54 3.65
CA PRO A 2 3.39 -25.14 3.43
C PRO A 2 3.00 -24.29 4.63
N ARG A 3 3.70 -23.25 4.77
CA ARG A 3 3.39 -22.31 5.80
C ARG A 3 2.34 -21.37 5.30
N PRO A 4 1.13 -21.49 5.79
CA PRO A 4 0.12 -20.52 5.39
C PRO A 4 0.59 -19.08 5.59
N ILE A 5 1.44 -18.88 6.57
CA ILE A 5 1.93 -17.54 6.86
C ILE A 5 2.66 -16.97 5.66
N GLU A 6 3.44 -17.79 4.98
CA GLU A 6 4.16 -17.31 3.81
C GLU A 6 3.23 -16.95 2.69
N GLU A 7 2.14 -17.70 2.58
CA GLU A 7 1.18 -17.42 1.53
C GLU A 7 0.44 -16.13 1.77
N PHE A 8 0.38 -15.71 3.03
CA PHE A 8 -0.36 -14.51 3.39
C PHE A 8 0.56 -13.32 3.58
N LYS A 9 1.83 -13.45 3.19
CA LYS A 9 2.70 -12.30 3.25
C LYS A 9 2.15 -11.19 2.36
N ARG A 10 2.07 -10.02 2.93
CA ARG A 10 1.54 -8.88 2.21
C ARG A 10 2.71 -8.05 1.70
N THR A 11 3.28 -8.51 0.59
CA THR A 11 4.37 -7.78 -0.03
C THR A 11 3.82 -6.75 -0.98
N VAL A 12 4.69 -5.81 -1.35
CA VAL A 12 4.32 -4.80 -2.33
C VAL A 12 3.86 -5.46 -3.62
N GLN A 13 4.51 -6.55 -4.00
CA GLN A 13 4.14 -7.27 -5.21
C GLN A 13 2.72 -7.83 -5.11
N SER A 14 2.38 -8.42 -3.97
CA SER A 14 1.04 -8.97 -3.78
C SER A 14 0.00 -7.87 -3.81
N VAL A 15 0.28 -6.74 -3.19
CA VAL A 15 -0.65 -5.62 -3.17
C VAL A 15 -0.87 -5.09 -4.58
N ALA A 16 0.19 -4.95 -5.35
CA ALA A 16 0.06 -4.46 -6.72
C ALA A 16 -0.76 -5.42 -7.56
N ALA A 17 -0.56 -6.72 -7.36
CA ALA A 17 -1.31 -7.73 -8.12
C ALA A 17 -2.80 -7.67 -7.80
N ILE A 18 -3.13 -7.55 -6.53
CA ILE A 18 -4.52 -7.46 -6.11
C ILE A 18 -5.19 -6.22 -6.70
N ALA A 19 -4.46 -5.13 -6.77
CA ALA A 19 -5.01 -3.87 -7.28
C ALA A 19 -4.94 -3.79 -8.80
N ASN A 20 -4.30 -4.77 -9.45
CA ASN A 20 -4.09 -4.74 -10.90
C ASN A 20 -3.34 -3.46 -11.28
N ALA A 21 -2.31 -3.16 -10.53
CA ALA A 21 -1.56 -1.91 -10.68
C ALA A 21 -0.12 -2.20 -11.04
N THR A 22 0.57 -1.17 -11.47
CA THR A 22 1.98 -1.27 -11.86
C THR A 22 2.85 -1.05 -10.64
N LEU A 23 3.86 -1.89 -10.49
CA LEU A 23 4.81 -1.76 -9.40
C LEU A 23 6.16 -1.34 -9.92
N THR A 24 6.76 -0.34 -9.29
CA THR A 24 8.15 0.02 -9.54
C THR A 24 8.90 -0.06 -8.21
N GLY A 25 10.11 -0.59 -8.25
CA GLY A 25 10.94 -0.70 -7.07
C GLY A 25 10.95 -2.12 -6.53
N ASP A 26 11.34 -2.25 -5.29
CA ASP A 26 11.55 -3.55 -4.65
C ASP A 26 10.22 -4.25 -4.42
N SER A 27 10.04 -5.40 -5.05
CA SER A 27 8.78 -6.14 -4.97
C SER A 27 8.67 -6.99 -3.71
N THR A 28 9.74 -7.13 -2.95
CA THR A 28 9.75 -8.02 -1.79
C THR A 28 9.48 -7.31 -0.48
N THR A 29 9.32 -6.00 -0.51
CA THR A 29 9.03 -5.23 0.69
C THR A 29 7.72 -5.70 1.32
N VAL A 30 7.76 -5.99 2.62
CA VAL A 30 6.58 -6.46 3.35
C VAL A 30 5.83 -5.25 3.90
N ILE A 31 4.50 -5.28 3.74
CA ILE A 31 3.61 -4.24 4.22
C ILE A 31 2.84 -4.77 5.41
N THR A 32 2.87 -4.05 6.51
CA THR A 32 2.21 -4.48 7.73
C THR A 32 0.96 -3.67 8.07
N GLY A 33 0.71 -2.59 7.36
CA GLY A 33 -0.48 -1.79 7.57
C GLY A 33 -0.74 -0.88 6.42
N LEU A 34 -1.88 -0.20 6.44
CA LEU A 34 -2.29 0.75 5.41
C LEU A 34 -2.71 2.04 6.08
N THR A 35 -2.42 3.17 5.44
CA THR A 35 -2.89 4.45 5.96
C THR A 35 -3.04 5.45 4.82
N LEU A 36 -4.01 6.34 4.96
CA LEU A 36 -4.20 7.45 4.05
C LEU A 36 -3.69 8.76 4.64
N SER A 37 -3.21 8.73 5.88
CA SER A 37 -2.79 9.95 6.56
C SER A 37 -1.31 9.86 6.89
N SER A 38 -0.52 10.83 6.41
CA SER A 38 0.90 10.85 6.72
C SER A 38 1.15 11.00 8.20
N ASN A 39 0.20 11.58 8.93
CA ASN A 39 0.35 11.76 10.38
C ASN A 39 0.17 10.47 11.15
N ASN A 40 -0.45 9.47 10.55
CA ASN A 40 -0.75 8.21 11.23
C ASN A 40 0.14 7.06 10.78
N VAL A 41 1.16 7.34 9.98
CA VAL A 41 2.03 6.30 9.47
C VAL A 41 2.79 5.65 10.61
N GLN A 42 2.88 4.33 10.56
CA GLN A 42 3.71 3.54 11.46
C GLN A 42 4.69 2.74 10.61
N ASP A 43 5.72 2.21 11.26
CA ASP A 43 6.73 1.44 10.54
C ASP A 43 6.07 0.29 9.80
N GLY A 44 6.40 0.19 8.52
CA GLY A 44 5.89 -0.91 7.70
C GLY A 44 4.63 -0.58 6.94
N ASP A 45 4.09 0.62 7.07
CA ASP A 45 2.84 0.99 6.41
C ASP A 45 3.01 1.25 4.94
N LEU A 46 1.94 0.95 4.18
CA LEU A 46 1.76 1.45 2.83
C LEU A 46 1.00 2.77 2.93
N PHE A 47 1.60 3.83 2.45
CA PHE A 47 0.95 5.13 2.42
C PHE A 47 0.16 5.26 1.13
N ILE A 48 -1.15 5.50 1.26
CA ILE A 48 -2.03 5.64 0.10
C ILE A 48 -2.20 7.12 -0.18
N ALA A 49 -1.60 7.57 -1.27
CA ALA A 49 -1.56 8.99 -1.62
C ALA A 49 -2.57 9.25 -2.73
N LEU A 50 -3.75 9.72 -2.34
CA LEU A 50 -4.84 9.95 -3.28
C LEU A 50 -4.79 11.37 -3.84
N PRO A 51 -5.24 11.55 -5.10
CA PRO A 51 -5.40 12.90 -5.62
C PRO A 51 -6.53 13.60 -4.87
N GLY A 52 -6.27 14.83 -4.47
CA GLY A 52 -7.25 15.63 -3.77
C GLY A 52 -7.67 16.82 -4.61
N GLU A 53 -8.67 17.54 -4.12
CA GLU A 53 -9.16 18.70 -4.85
C GLU A 53 -8.16 19.83 -4.86
N LYS A 54 -7.48 20.04 -3.76
CA LYS A 54 -6.54 21.14 -3.62
C LYS A 54 -5.11 20.67 -3.64
N VAL A 55 -4.84 19.53 -3.02
CA VAL A 55 -3.48 19.03 -2.82
C VAL A 55 -3.48 17.55 -3.11
N HIS A 56 -2.52 17.11 -3.89
CA HIS A 56 -2.34 15.69 -4.12
C HIS A 56 -1.72 15.06 -2.88
N GLY A 57 -2.23 13.86 -2.50
CA GLY A 57 -1.68 13.17 -1.34
C GLY A 57 -0.20 12.91 -1.44
N ALA A 58 0.34 12.84 -2.66
CA ALA A 58 1.78 12.61 -2.84
C ALA A 58 2.63 13.74 -2.29
N ASN A 59 2.04 14.91 -2.06
CA ASN A 59 2.80 16.00 -1.45
C ASN A 59 3.20 15.69 -0.02
N PHE A 60 2.60 14.66 0.58
CA PHE A 60 2.92 14.25 1.94
C PHE A 60 3.79 13.01 2.00
N VAL A 61 4.31 12.57 0.85
CA VAL A 61 5.06 11.31 0.80
C VAL A 61 6.33 11.39 1.64
N HIS A 62 7.04 12.50 1.57
CA HIS A 62 8.27 12.62 2.36
C HIS A 62 8.00 12.49 3.84
N ASP A 63 6.92 13.10 4.30
CA ASP A 63 6.54 13.00 5.70
C ASP A 63 6.19 11.56 6.05
N ALA A 64 5.42 10.91 5.18
CA ALA A 64 5.03 9.53 5.43
C ALA A 64 6.26 8.61 5.50
N ILE A 65 7.20 8.79 4.58
CA ILE A 65 8.40 7.96 4.58
C ILE A 65 9.22 8.19 5.82
N SER A 66 9.34 9.44 6.26
CA SER A 66 10.11 9.73 7.46
C SER A 66 9.48 9.14 8.71
N ARG A 67 8.19 8.82 8.66
CA ARG A 67 7.49 8.21 9.79
C ARG A 67 7.44 6.69 9.71
N GLY A 68 7.96 6.10 8.63
CA GLY A 68 8.07 4.64 8.54
C GLY A 68 7.35 3.99 7.38
N ALA A 69 6.75 4.76 6.48
CA ALA A 69 6.12 4.16 5.31
C ALA A 69 7.18 3.46 4.46
N VAL A 70 6.87 2.24 4.05
CA VAL A 70 7.81 1.43 3.27
C VAL A 70 7.43 1.33 1.81
N ALA A 71 6.28 1.86 1.43
CA ALA A 71 5.81 1.85 0.05
C ALA A 71 4.71 2.89 -0.08
N VAL A 72 4.39 3.23 -1.32
CA VAL A 72 3.37 4.24 -1.62
C VAL A 72 2.47 3.71 -2.73
N LEU A 73 1.16 3.89 -2.57
CA LEU A 73 0.19 3.68 -3.64
C LEU A 73 -0.30 5.04 -4.11
N THR A 74 -0.22 5.29 -5.40
CA THR A 74 -0.65 6.59 -5.93
C THR A 74 -0.93 6.47 -7.42
N ASP A 75 -1.23 7.57 -8.09
CA ASP A 75 -1.38 7.60 -9.54
C ASP A 75 -0.04 7.98 -10.20
N ALA A 76 -0.06 8.08 -11.53
CA ALA A 76 1.17 8.37 -12.26
C ALA A 76 1.74 9.73 -11.89
N GLU A 77 0.85 10.70 -11.66
CA GLU A 77 1.30 12.03 -11.27
C GLU A 77 2.01 12.00 -9.93
N GLY A 78 1.40 11.31 -8.97
CA GLY A 78 1.98 11.22 -7.65
C GLY A 78 3.25 10.42 -7.63
N ALA A 79 3.34 9.41 -8.50
CA ALA A 79 4.51 8.54 -8.53
C ALA A 79 5.78 9.33 -8.84
N SER A 80 5.66 10.38 -9.62
CA SER A 80 6.83 11.18 -9.99
C SER A 80 7.43 11.91 -8.78
N LYS A 81 6.69 11.97 -7.69
CA LYS A 81 7.15 12.67 -6.48
C LYS A 81 7.72 11.70 -5.44
N VAL A 82 7.71 10.41 -5.71
CA VAL A 82 8.14 9.41 -4.74
C VAL A 82 9.55 8.96 -5.08
N THR A 83 10.42 8.95 -4.07
CA THR A 83 11.77 8.43 -4.22
C THR A 83 12.09 7.62 -2.98
N GLY A 84 12.92 6.60 -3.15
CA GLY A 84 13.48 5.86 -2.03
C GLY A 84 12.65 4.69 -1.55
N VAL A 85 11.43 4.52 -2.05
CA VAL A 85 10.60 3.37 -1.70
C VAL A 85 9.89 2.88 -2.95
N PRO A 86 9.44 1.62 -2.95
CA PRO A 86 8.64 1.11 -4.06
C PRO A 86 7.31 1.85 -4.17
N VAL A 87 6.82 1.95 -5.39
CA VAL A 87 5.60 2.68 -5.70
C VAL A 87 4.66 1.77 -6.47
N ILE A 88 3.41 1.73 -6.03
CA ILE A 88 2.34 1.04 -6.73
C ILE A 88 1.52 2.11 -7.44
N ILE A 89 1.47 2.03 -8.77
CA ILE A 89 0.85 3.07 -9.59
C ILE A 89 -0.45 2.54 -10.16
N SER A 90 -1.54 3.22 -9.86
CA SER A 90 -2.87 2.85 -10.32
C SER A 90 -3.49 4.01 -11.07
N GLU A 91 -4.26 3.69 -12.12
CA GLU A 91 -5.01 4.72 -12.82
C GLU A 91 -6.14 5.26 -11.96
N ASN A 92 -6.59 4.46 -11.01
CA ASN A 92 -7.63 4.86 -10.08
C ASN A 92 -7.20 4.46 -8.68
N PRO A 93 -6.35 5.26 -8.05
CA PRO A 93 -5.81 4.86 -6.74
C PRO A 93 -6.87 4.78 -5.66
N ARG A 94 -7.97 5.54 -5.77
CA ARG A 94 -9.04 5.47 -4.79
C ARG A 94 -9.70 4.11 -4.83
N ARG A 95 -9.97 3.60 -6.03
CA ARG A 95 -10.55 2.28 -6.18
C ARG A 95 -9.55 1.20 -5.75
N ALA A 96 -8.30 1.37 -6.13
CA ALA A 96 -7.26 0.43 -5.75
C ALA A 96 -7.15 0.36 -4.23
N ALA A 97 -7.24 1.50 -3.56
CA ALA A 97 -7.18 1.53 -2.11
C ALA A 97 -8.31 0.72 -1.50
N GLY A 98 -9.51 0.82 -2.05
CA GLY A 98 -10.63 0.04 -1.55
C GLY A 98 -10.42 -1.45 -1.71
N VAL A 99 -9.95 -1.88 -2.88
CA VAL A 99 -9.68 -3.28 -3.14
C VAL A 99 -8.59 -3.80 -2.21
N ILE A 100 -7.53 -3.04 -2.06
CA ILE A 100 -6.41 -3.45 -1.22
C ILE A 100 -6.84 -3.54 0.23
N SER A 101 -7.61 -2.58 0.71
CA SER A 101 -8.05 -2.57 2.10
C SER A 101 -8.90 -3.79 2.39
N ALA A 102 -9.82 -4.12 1.50
CA ALA A 102 -10.69 -5.27 1.70
C ALA A 102 -9.87 -6.54 1.75
N TRP A 103 -8.92 -6.69 0.84
CA TRP A 103 -8.07 -7.86 0.82
C TRP A 103 -7.17 -7.95 2.05
N PHE A 104 -6.57 -6.81 2.40
CA PHE A 104 -5.58 -6.76 3.46
C PHE A 104 -6.18 -7.16 4.80
N TYR A 105 -7.39 -6.73 5.07
CA TYR A 105 -8.01 -6.92 6.37
C TYR A 105 -9.02 -8.06 6.40
N SER A 106 -9.22 -8.76 5.29
CA SER A 106 -10.22 -9.83 5.27
C SER A 106 -9.65 -11.16 5.76
N GLU A 107 -8.35 -11.32 5.71
CA GLU A 107 -7.74 -12.60 6.05
C GLU A 107 -8.06 -13.04 7.47
N PRO A 108 -7.87 -12.18 8.46
CA PRO A 108 -8.21 -12.58 9.84
C PRO A 108 -9.67 -12.96 9.99
N MET A 109 -10.52 -12.32 9.21
CA MET A 109 -11.93 -12.64 9.28
C MET A 109 -12.21 -14.06 8.83
N ARG A 110 -11.54 -14.45 7.75
CA ARG A 110 -11.72 -15.82 7.27
C ARG A 110 -11.22 -16.81 8.29
N ASP A 111 -10.15 -16.50 8.95
CA ASP A 111 -9.64 -17.37 9.98
C ASP A 111 -10.65 -17.54 11.10
N LEU A 112 -11.32 -16.48 11.44
CA LEU A 112 -12.34 -16.54 12.46
C LEU A 112 -13.47 -17.44 12.05
N TYR A 113 -13.83 -17.40 10.80
CA TYR A 113 -14.88 -18.24 10.31
C TYR A 113 -14.52 -19.69 10.38
N SER A 114 -13.29 -19.99 10.13
CA SER A 114 -12.90 -21.38 10.09
C SER A 114 -12.91 -22.01 11.45
N VAL A 115 -13.09 -21.25 12.46
CA VAL A 115 -13.15 -21.77 13.82
C VAL A 115 -14.45 -22.47 14.13
#